data_0e968ed2045fb9476a5c5ae3cd72438a
#
_entry.id   0e968ed2045fb9476a5c5ae3cd72438a
#
_cell.length_a   1.000
_cell.length_b   1.000
_cell.length_c   1.000
_cell.angle_alpha   90.00
_cell.angle_beta   90.00
_cell.angle_gamma   90.00
#
_symmetry.space_group_name_H-M   'P 1'
#
loop_
_entity.id
_entity.type
_entity.pdbx_description
1 polymer ?
#
loop_
_entity_poly.entity_id
_entity_poly.type
_entity_poly.pdbx_seq_one_letter_code
_entity_poly.pdbx_strand_id
1 'polypeptide(L)'
;IADGINVVVGNGNEVIYPDMWSYKHSFANGIYIREMRMKKGQLGFSAIHKHSYGFFLLSGVLASSKEDGIEEFIAPCYIISPQGAKRIVYAIEDCVITTVHANPTNTKDLNELAKINVVFNWEQYEEYIKENKE
;
A
#
# COMPACT_ATOMS: atom_id res chain seq x y z
N ILE A 1 -20.10 5.87 3.05
CA ILE A 1 -19.07 6.51 2.22
C ILE A 1 -19.67 7.70 1.52
N ALA A 2 -18.97 8.82 1.49
CA ALA A 2 -19.40 9.99 0.76
C ALA A 2 -19.58 9.65 -0.73
N ASP A 3 -20.45 10.36 -1.38
CA ASP A 3 -20.79 10.13 -2.78
C ASP A 3 -19.54 10.09 -3.68
N GLY A 4 -19.37 8.99 -4.37
CA GLY A 4 -18.27 8.81 -5.31
C GLY A 4 -16.90 8.60 -4.67
N ILE A 5 -16.83 8.48 -3.34
CA ILE A 5 -15.57 8.20 -2.65
C ILE A 5 -15.63 6.79 -2.08
N ASN A 6 -14.65 6.00 -2.42
CA ASN A 6 -14.48 4.66 -1.88
C ASN A 6 -13.21 4.60 -1.08
N VAL A 7 -13.33 4.10 0.14
CA VAL A 7 -12.23 3.99 1.07
C VAL A 7 -11.77 2.55 1.10
N VAL A 8 -10.49 2.35 0.91
CA VAL A 8 -9.87 1.03 0.98
C VAL A 8 -8.77 1.06 2.02
N VAL A 9 -8.80 0.11 2.92
CA VAL A 9 -7.73 -0.10 3.89
C VAL A 9 -6.78 -1.14 3.33
N GLY A 10 -5.52 -0.81 3.21
CA GLY A 10 -4.54 -1.64 2.55
C GLY A 10 -4.08 -2.87 3.33
N ASN A 11 -3.54 -3.82 2.62
CA ASN A 11 -2.77 -4.97 3.11
C ASN A 11 -3.40 -5.83 4.19
N GLY A 12 -4.36 -6.65 3.79
CA GLY A 12 -4.96 -7.67 4.63
C GLY A 12 -6.20 -7.21 5.37
N ASN A 13 -6.45 -5.91 5.43
CA ASN A 13 -7.65 -5.33 6.03
C ASN A 13 -8.41 -4.48 5.01
N GLU A 14 -8.37 -4.91 3.76
CA GLU A 14 -9.04 -4.17 2.70
C GLU A 14 -10.54 -4.20 2.85
N VAL A 15 -11.14 -3.02 2.74
CA VAL A 15 -12.54 -2.90 2.39
C VAL A 15 -12.54 -2.58 0.90
N ILE A 16 -12.93 -3.56 0.09
CA ILE A 16 -12.88 -3.44 -1.36
C ILE A 16 -14.29 -3.31 -1.89
N TYR A 17 -14.51 -2.29 -2.69
CA TYR A 17 -15.75 -2.10 -3.40
C TYR A 17 -15.57 -2.63 -4.82
N PRO A 18 -16.18 -3.77 -5.18
CA PRO A 18 -15.84 -4.52 -6.40
C PRO A 18 -15.88 -3.71 -7.69
N ASP A 19 -16.72 -2.72 -7.79
CA ASP A 19 -16.88 -1.91 -9.00
C ASP A 19 -15.79 -0.85 -9.18
N MET A 20 -14.90 -0.69 -8.19
CA MET A 20 -14.03 0.47 -8.13
C MET A 20 -12.56 0.13 -7.98
N TRP A 21 -12.28 -1.06 -7.49
CA TRP A 21 -10.92 -1.51 -7.22
C TRP A 21 -10.68 -2.86 -7.83
N SER A 22 -9.48 -3.07 -8.29
CA SER A 22 -9.01 -4.40 -8.59
C SER A 22 -7.61 -4.58 -8.04
N TYR A 23 -7.38 -5.76 -7.48
CA TYR A 23 -6.06 -6.18 -7.02
C TYR A 23 -5.59 -7.35 -7.85
N LYS A 24 -4.33 -7.35 -8.14
CA LYS A 24 -3.65 -8.51 -8.72
C LYS A 24 -2.46 -8.83 -7.84
N HIS A 25 -2.37 -10.07 -7.41
CA HIS A 25 -1.31 -10.58 -6.55
C HIS A 25 -0.41 -11.47 -7.38
N SER A 26 0.89 -11.23 -7.32
CA SER A 26 1.89 -12.04 -8.03
C SER A 26 3.02 -12.40 -7.09
N PHE A 27 3.61 -13.57 -7.32
CA PHE A 27 4.60 -14.13 -6.42
C PHE A 27 5.81 -14.60 -7.21
N ALA A 28 6.98 -14.25 -6.72
CA ALA A 28 8.25 -14.80 -7.16
C ALA A 28 8.98 -15.30 -5.92
N ASN A 29 10.08 -16.00 -6.08
CA ASN A 29 10.82 -16.52 -4.94
C ASN A 29 11.28 -15.38 -4.03
N GLY A 30 10.76 -15.35 -2.80
CA GLY A 30 11.09 -14.33 -1.80
C GLY A 30 10.41 -12.97 -2.02
N ILE A 31 9.52 -12.86 -2.99
CA ILE A 31 8.91 -11.58 -3.39
C ILE A 31 7.41 -11.71 -3.54
N TYR A 32 6.71 -10.70 -3.06
CA TYR A 32 5.28 -10.51 -3.29
C TYR A 32 5.07 -9.18 -4.03
N ILE A 33 4.35 -9.24 -5.13
CA ILE A 33 4.01 -8.07 -5.95
C ILE A 33 2.50 -7.87 -5.92
N ARG A 34 2.08 -6.67 -5.59
CA ARG A 34 0.68 -6.30 -5.52
C ARG A 34 0.41 -5.16 -6.50
N GLU A 35 -0.46 -5.40 -7.45
CA GLU A 35 -0.96 -4.38 -8.35
C GLU A 35 -2.34 -3.93 -7.88
N MET A 36 -2.52 -2.63 -7.82
CA MET A 36 -3.77 -2.02 -7.40
C MET A 36 -4.21 -1.00 -8.44
N ARG A 37 -5.47 -1.09 -8.85
CA ARG A 37 -6.05 -0.14 -9.79
C ARG A 37 -7.02 0.76 -9.07
N MET A 38 -6.80 2.06 -9.18
CA MET A 38 -7.68 3.07 -8.60
C MET A 38 -8.29 3.89 -9.71
N LYS A 39 -9.57 4.17 -9.59
CA LYS A 39 -10.25 5.10 -10.50
C LYS A 39 -10.11 6.52 -9.99
N LYS A 40 -10.13 7.48 -10.90
CA LYS A 40 -10.15 8.90 -10.60
C LYS A 40 -11.15 9.20 -9.49
N GLY A 41 -10.71 9.94 -8.47
CA GLY A 41 -11.55 10.36 -7.35
C GLY A 41 -11.56 9.38 -6.18
N GLN A 42 -10.93 8.23 -6.29
CA GLN A 42 -10.87 7.27 -5.18
C GLN A 42 -9.81 7.64 -4.17
N LEU A 43 -10.11 7.36 -2.91
CA LEU A 43 -9.22 7.58 -1.77
C LEU A 43 -8.82 6.24 -1.18
N GLY A 44 -7.54 6.06 -0.91
CA GLY A 44 -7.02 4.85 -0.31
C GLY A 44 -6.23 5.13 0.96
N PHE A 45 -6.27 4.18 1.88
CA PHE A 45 -5.50 4.23 3.14
C PHE A 45 -4.64 2.98 3.24
N SER A 46 -3.39 3.15 3.61
CA SER A 46 -2.52 2.01 3.88
C SER A 46 -2.45 1.72 5.38
N ALA A 47 -2.14 0.47 5.74
CA ALA A 47 -1.64 0.14 7.06
C ALA A 47 -0.20 0.67 7.21
N ILE A 48 0.36 0.53 8.40
CA ILE A 48 1.74 0.96 8.68
C ILE A 48 2.68 -0.15 8.24
N HIS A 49 3.60 0.14 7.33
CA HIS A 49 4.53 -0.85 6.80
C HIS A 49 5.69 -1.10 7.76
N LYS A 50 5.93 -2.35 8.07
CA LYS A 50 7.05 -2.77 8.94
C LYS A 50 8.41 -2.59 8.26
N HIS A 51 8.43 -2.65 6.93
CA HIS A 51 9.65 -2.66 6.13
C HIS A 51 9.56 -1.61 5.03
N SER A 52 10.69 -1.21 4.50
CA SER A 52 10.71 -0.43 3.27
C SER A 52 10.22 -1.32 2.11
N TYR A 53 9.66 -0.72 1.10
CA TYR A 53 9.13 -1.45 -0.06
C TYR A 53 9.18 -0.57 -1.31
N GLY A 54 9.18 -1.22 -2.46
CA GLY A 54 9.11 -0.52 -3.74
C GLY A 54 7.69 -0.09 -4.05
N PHE A 55 7.52 1.16 -4.41
CA PHE A 55 6.23 1.75 -4.77
C PHE A 55 6.35 2.33 -6.17
N PHE A 56 5.58 1.77 -7.12
CA PHE A 56 5.63 2.13 -8.53
C PHE A 56 4.28 2.66 -8.95
N LEU A 57 4.25 3.85 -9.52
CA LEU A 57 3.06 4.35 -10.22
C LEU A 57 3.27 4.11 -11.71
N LEU A 58 2.56 3.12 -12.25
CA LEU A 58 2.73 2.69 -13.64
C LEU A 58 1.92 3.53 -14.61
N SER A 59 0.75 4.02 -14.19
CA SER A 59 -0.05 4.95 -14.99
C SER A 59 -0.85 5.87 -14.09
N GLY A 60 -1.22 7.02 -14.59
CA GLY A 60 -2.08 7.97 -13.91
C GLY A 60 -1.34 9.05 -13.14
N VAL A 61 -2.10 9.74 -12.30
CA VAL A 61 -1.62 10.81 -11.42
C VAL A 61 -2.19 10.57 -10.03
N LEU A 62 -1.32 10.52 -9.04
CA LEU A 62 -1.64 10.17 -7.66
C LEU A 62 -1.15 11.26 -6.71
N ALA A 63 -2.03 11.68 -5.79
CA ALA A 63 -1.61 12.48 -4.65
C ALA A 63 -1.41 11.55 -3.45
N SER A 64 -0.37 11.78 -2.68
CA SER A 64 -0.07 10.98 -1.50
C SER A 64 0.30 11.88 -0.33
N SER A 65 -0.18 11.51 0.85
CA SER A 65 0.23 12.17 2.08
C SER A 65 1.72 11.94 2.35
N LYS A 66 2.35 12.93 2.95
CA LYS A 66 3.68 12.84 3.51
C LYS A 66 3.71 13.59 4.84
N GLU A 67 4.82 13.54 5.56
CA GLU A 67 4.92 14.08 6.91
C GLU A 67 4.48 15.55 7.01
N ASP A 68 4.85 16.37 6.03
CA ASP A 68 4.60 17.80 6.04
C ASP A 68 3.72 18.29 4.89
N GLY A 69 2.76 17.46 4.47
CA GLY A 69 1.84 17.88 3.43
C GLY A 69 1.46 16.77 2.46
N ILE A 70 1.36 17.13 1.21
CA ILE A 70 0.93 16.25 0.13
C ILE A 70 1.96 16.33 -0.99
N GLU A 71 2.31 15.18 -1.55
CA GLU A 71 3.12 15.14 -2.76
C GLU A 71 2.33 14.51 -3.90
N GLU A 72 2.67 14.88 -5.12
CA GLU A 72 2.00 14.41 -6.32
C GLU A 72 2.96 13.60 -7.16
N PHE A 73 2.49 12.44 -7.62
CA PHE A 73 3.25 11.55 -8.49
C PHE A 73 2.60 11.51 -9.86
N ILE A 74 3.38 11.67 -10.90
CA ILE A 74 2.96 11.54 -12.29
C ILE A 74 3.67 10.32 -12.88
N ALA A 75 2.88 9.38 -13.39
CA ALA A 75 3.42 8.15 -13.96
C ALA A 75 4.18 8.40 -15.28
N PRO A 76 5.18 7.58 -15.63
CA PRO A 76 5.69 6.51 -14.77
C PRO A 76 6.72 7.02 -13.76
N CYS A 77 6.64 6.52 -12.54
CA CYS A 77 7.65 6.85 -11.51
C CYS A 77 7.69 5.76 -10.45
N TYR A 78 8.73 5.79 -9.64
CA TYR A 78 8.80 4.93 -8.48
C TYR A 78 9.55 5.61 -7.34
N ILE A 79 9.27 5.13 -6.15
CA ILE A 79 10.01 5.50 -4.93
C ILE A 79 10.25 4.25 -4.10
N ILE A 80 11.21 4.35 -3.21
CA ILE A 80 11.33 3.39 -2.11
C ILE A 80 10.57 4.00 -0.94
N SER A 81 9.47 3.37 -0.58
CA SER A 81 8.67 3.81 0.56
C SER A 81 9.33 3.33 1.85
N PRO A 82 9.55 4.22 2.82
CA PRO A 82 10.37 3.88 3.99
C PRO A 82 9.62 2.99 4.98
N GLN A 83 10.39 2.35 5.85
CA GLN A 83 9.87 1.68 7.03
C GLN A 83 9.02 2.66 7.85
N GLY A 84 7.88 2.21 8.32
CA GLY A 84 6.94 3.04 9.08
C GLY A 84 5.99 3.85 8.23
N ALA A 85 6.07 3.73 6.91
CA ALA A 85 5.20 4.51 6.03
C ALA A 85 3.73 4.12 6.22
N LYS A 86 2.91 5.15 6.36
CA LYS A 86 1.45 5.06 6.33
C LYS A 86 0.97 6.15 5.40
N ARG A 87 0.29 5.74 4.32
CA ARG A 87 -0.10 6.68 3.28
C ARG A 87 -1.60 6.80 3.15
N ILE A 88 -2.03 8.03 2.88
CA ILE A 88 -3.36 8.31 2.35
C ILE A 88 -3.11 8.73 0.91
N VAL A 89 -3.73 8.04 -0.03
CA VAL A 89 -3.56 8.31 -1.46
C VAL A 89 -4.88 8.68 -2.11
N TYR A 90 -4.81 9.54 -3.09
CA TYR A 90 -5.97 9.99 -3.86
C TYR A 90 -5.64 9.94 -5.35
N ALA A 91 -6.49 9.24 -6.11
CA ALA A 91 -6.30 9.14 -7.55
C ALA A 91 -6.82 10.40 -8.24
N ILE A 92 -5.91 11.24 -8.69
CA ILE A 92 -6.26 12.44 -9.47
C ILE A 92 -6.73 12.03 -10.87
N GLU A 93 -6.10 11.01 -11.43
CA GLU A 93 -6.51 10.32 -12.65
C GLU A 93 -6.58 8.82 -12.34
N ASP A 94 -7.12 8.02 -13.27
CA ASP A 94 -7.09 6.57 -13.13
C ASP A 94 -5.64 6.11 -12.96
N CYS A 95 -5.37 5.33 -11.92
CA CYS A 95 -4.03 4.91 -11.56
C CYS A 95 -3.85 3.41 -11.59
N VAL A 96 -2.64 2.99 -11.93
CA VAL A 96 -2.15 1.65 -11.69
C VAL A 96 -0.93 1.77 -10.77
N ILE A 97 -1.04 1.19 -9.59
CA ILE A 97 -0.02 1.23 -8.55
C ILE A 97 0.48 -0.18 -8.30
N THR A 98 1.79 -0.37 -8.33
CA THR A 98 2.39 -1.66 -8.02
C THR A 98 3.34 -1.51 -6.85
N THR A 99 3.17 -2.36 -5.84
CA THR A 99 4.08 -2.41 -4.70
C THR A 99 4.79 -3.75 -4.64
N VAL A 100 6.04 -3.73 -4.22
CA VAL A 100 6.91 -4.91 -4.20
C VAL A 100 7.41 -5.11 -2.78
N HIS A 101 7.09 -6.26 -2.22
CA HIS A 101 7.34 -6.56 -0.81
C HIS A 101 8.16 -7.85 -0.66
N ALA A 102 8.92 -7.92 0.42
CA ALA A 102 9.58 -9.16 0.78
C ALA A 102 8.54 -10.24 1.17
N ASN A 103 8.82 -11.46 0.80
CA ASN A 103 8.01 -12.62 1.15
C ASN A 103 8.93 -13.78 1.52
N PRO A 104 9.56 -13.73 2.70
CA PRO A 104 10.60 -14.68 3.07
C PRO A 104 10.11 -16.12 3.22
N THR A 105 8.84 -16.33 3.47
CA THR A 105 8.26 -17.68 3.62
C THR A 105 7.64 -18.21 2.33
N ASN A 106 7.63 -17.41 1.27
CA ASN A 106 7.00 -17.77 0.00
C ASN A 106 5.52 -18.13 0.15
N THR A 107 4.85 -17.55 1.13
CA THR A 107 3.43 -17.79 1.33
C THR A 107 2.59 -17.12 0.24
N LYS A 108 1.47 -17.75 -0.10
CA LYS A 108 0.45 -17.14 -0.97
C LYS A 108 -0.79 -16.75 -0.18
N ASP A 109 -0.76 -16.93 1.13
CA ASP A 109 -1.84 -16.53 2.02
C ASP A 109 -1.73 -15.04 2.31
N LEU A 110 -2.74 -14.28 1.92
CA LEU A 110 -2.74 -12.82 2.08
C LEU A 110 -2.75 -12.37 3.54
N ASN A 111 -3.34 -13.17 4.43
CA ASN A 111 -3.31 -12.87 5.87
C ASN A 111 -1.91 -13.02 6.45
N GLU A 112 -1.17 -14.05 6.02
CA GLU A 112 0.22 -14.23 6.41
C GLU A 112 1.11 -13.10 5.87
N LEU A 113 0.89 -12.69 4.63
CA LEU A 113 1.60 -11.57 4.03
C LEU A 113 1.35 -10.26 4.79
N ALA A 114 0.11 -10.03 5.22
CA ALA A 114 -0.21 -8.87 6.03
C ALA A 114 0.57 -8.88 7.36
N LYS A 115 0.62 -10.02 8.05
CA LYS A 115 1.37 -10.15 9.30
C LYS A 115 2.87 -9.90 9.13
N ILE A 116 3.43 -10.32 8.00
CA ILE A 116 4.85 -10.12 7.69
C ILE A 116 5.15 -8.65 7.43
N ASN A 117 4.27 -7.94 6.76
CA ASN A 117 4.57 -6.65 6.16
C ASN A 117 4.00 -5.44 6.89
N VAL A 118 2.91 -5.57 7.64
CA VAL A 118 2.22 -4.42 8.22
C VAL A 118 1.80 -4.62 9.66
N VAL A 119 1.54 -3.50 10.32
CA VAL A 119 0.77 -3.40 11.56
C VAL A 119 -0.33 -2.35 11.36
N PHE A 120 -1.32 -2.33 12.24
CA PHE A 120 -2.53 -1.54 12.03
C PHE A 120 -2.65 -0.31 12.91
N ASN A 121 -1.76 -0.14 13.89
CA ASN A 121 -1.71 1.07 14.70
C ASN A 121 -0.28 1.35 15.16
N TRP A 122 -0.06 2.55 15.64
CA TRP A 122 1.29 3.00 16.02
C TRP A 122 1.83 2.31 17.27
N GLU A 123 0.95 1.87 18.16
CA GLU A 123 1.35 1.10 19.33
C GLU A 123 1.97 -0.23 18.91
N GLN A 124 1.34 -0.93 17.98
CA GLN A 124 1.88 -2.17 17.41
C GLN A 124 3.20 -1.93 16.68
N TYR A 125 3.31 -0.80 15.98
CA TYR A 125 4.54 -0.45 15.29
C TYR A 125 5.70 -0.22 16.25
N GLU A 126 5.48 0.57 17.30
CA GLU A 126 6.48 0.83 18.31
C GLU A 126 6.94 -0.44 19.00
N GLU A 127 6.02 -1.34 19.30
CA GLU A 127 6.32 -2.64 19.89
C GLU A 127 7.15 -3.49 18.95
N TYR A 128 6.79 -3.52 17.66
CA TYR A 128 7.56 -4.22 16.64
C TYR A 128 8.99 -3.71 16.54
N ILE A 129 9.19 -2.40 16.48
CA ILE A 129 10.52 -1.77 16.41
C ILE A 129 11.33 -2.11 17.64
N LYS A 130 10.72 -2.08 18.81
CA LYS A 130 11.38 -2.41 20.07
C LYS A 130 11.85 -3.86 20.11
N GLU A 131 11.04 -4.81 19.64
CA GLU A 131 11.36 -6.23 19.60
C GLU A 131 12.41 -6.59 18.55
N ASN A 132 12.50 -5.81 17.48
CA ASN A 132 13.38 -6.07 16.35
C ASN A 132 14.56 -5.08 16.26
N LYS A 133 14.82 -4.38 17.34
CA LYS A 133 15.96 -3.47 17.43
C LYS A 133 17.22 -4.29 17.63
N GLU A 134 18.19 -4.05 16.79
CA GLU A 134 19.54 -4.66 16.92
C GLU A 134 20.39 -3.92 17.94
#